data_5a70b1df752316070b3ea511aa6d4daa
#
_entry.id   5a70b1df752316070b3ea511aa6d4daa
#
_cell.length_a   1.000
_cell.length_b   1.000
_cell.length_c   1.000
_cell.angle_alpha   90.00
_cell.angle_beta   90.00
_cell.angle_gamma   90.00
#
_symmetry.space_group_name_H-M   'P 1'
#
loop_
_entity.id
_entity.type
_entity.pdbx_description
1 polymer ?
#
loop_
_entity_poly.entity_id
_entity_poly.type
_entity_poly.pdbx_seq_one_letter_code
_entity_poly.pdbx_strand_id
1 'polypeptide(L)'
;MNVCVTAYKKAFECTRIKVLAETFPDLAEHLLNIKDNIKDLLEPFQSGYYYNKAMGGSFSIKSVLPAIFPDDPALNYKNLEQIHNGGEAMSIFPKIKDMPKEEQESTRHNLLKYCELDTYAMVKVWEELRRVVE
;
A
#
# COMPACT_ATOMS: atom_id res chain seq x y z
N MET A 1 -22.74 1.69 10.26
CA MET A 1 -21.43 1.68 10.95
C MET A 1 -20.47 2.48 10.07
N ASN A 2 -19.94 3.59 10.56
CA ASN A 2 -18.93 4.34 9.84
C ASN A 2 -17.59 3.62 10.02
N VAL A 3 -17.23 2.80 9.06
CA VAL A 3 -15.92 2.14 9.03
C VAL A 3 -14.91 3.14 8.50
N CYS A 4 -13.90 3.48 9.30
CA CYS A 4 -12.76 4.25 8.83
C CYS A 4 -11.81 3.30 8.08
N VAL A 5 -11.54 3.60 6.82
CA VAL A 5 -10.59 2.87 5.99
C VAL A 5 -9.35 3.72 5.83
N THR A 6 -8.18 3.11 5.96
CA THR A 6 -6.90 3.79 5.72
C THR A 6 -6.30 3.34 4.40
N ALA A 7 -5.65 4.27 3.71
CA ALA A 7 -4.85 4.01 2.52
C ALA A 7 -3.56 4.84 2.58
N TYR A 8 -2.59 4.49 1.76
CA TYR A 8 -1.42 5.32 1.51
C TYR A 8 -1.44 5.79 0.06
N LYS A 9 -1.65 7.10 -0.15
CA LYS A 9 -1.92 7.70 -1.45
C LYS A 9 -3.30 7.30 -2.01
N LYS A 10 -4.35 7.62 -1.27
CA LYS A 10 -5.75 7.22 -1.52
C LYS A 10 -6.30 7.49 -2.92
N ALA A 11 -5.67 8.36 -3.71
CA ALA A 11 -6.14 8.70 -5.05
C ALA A 11 -6.25 7.46 -5.97
N PHE A 12 -5.34 6.51 -5.83
CA PHE A 12 -5.38 5.25 -6.59
C PHE A 12 -6.60 4.40 -6.20
N GLU A 13 -6.79 4.14 -4.91
CA GLU A 13 -7.90 3.36 -4.38
C GLU A 13 -9.25 4.02 -4.72
N CYS A 14 -9.36 5.33 -4.54
CA CYS A 14 -10.58 6.07 -4.88
C CYS A 14 -10.96 5.92 -6.35
N THR A 15 -9.98 5.95 -7.25
CA THR A 15 -10.22 5.75 -8.69
C THR A 15 -10.72 4.33 -8.97
N ARG A 16 -10.10 3.31 -8.36
CA ARG A 16 -10.51 1.90 -8.54
C ARG A 16 -11.89 1.64 -7.96
N ILE A 17 -12.19 2.17 -6.79
CA ILE A 17 -13.51 2.04 -6.16
C ILE A 17 -14.61 2.67 -7.03
N LYS A 18 -14.36 3.82 -7.65
CA LYS A 18 -15.32 4.42 -8.59
C LYS A 18 -15.61 3.52 -9.78
N VAL A 19 -14.58 2.97 -10.42
CA VAL A 19 -14.74 2.03 -11.54
C VAL A 19 -15.53 0.79 -11.10
N LEU A 20 -15.26 0.25 -9.92
CA LEU A 20 -16.02 -0.88 -9.39
C LEU A 20 -17.49 -0.52 -9.13
N ALA A 21 -17.78 0.66 -8.58
CA ALA A 21 -19.13 1.13 -8.34
C ALA A 21 -19.94 1.29 -9.65
N GLU A 22 -19.29 1.75 -10.71
CA GLU A 22 -19.90 1.84 -12.06
C GLU A 22 -20.13 0.45 -12.67
N THR A 23 -19.21 -0.48 -12.45
CA THR A 23 -19.29 -1.85 -12.97
C THR A 23 -20.32 -2.70 -12.23
N PHE A 24 -20.49 -2.47 -10.92
CA PHE A 24 -21.38 -3.21 -10.04
C PHE A 24 -22.37 -2.27 -9.34
N PRO A 25 -23.44 -1.83 -10.02
CA PRO A 25 -24.40 -0.85 -9.48
C PRO A 25 -25.05 -1.28 -8.17
N ASP A 26 -25.27 -2.57 -7.97
CA ASP A 26 -25.85 -3.14 -6.73
C ASP A 26 -24.97 -2.92 -5.50
N LEU A 27 -23.66 -2.71 -5.70
CA LEU A 27 -22.69 -2.45 -4.65
C LEU A 27 -22.24 -0.99 -4.59
N ALA A 28 -22.75 -0.14 -5.49
CA ALA A 28 -22.26 1.23 -5.68
C ALA A 28 -22.36 2.07 -4.40
N GLU A 29 -23.48 2.01 -3.68
CA GLU A 29 -23.67 2.76 -2.44
C GLU A 29 -22.63 2.36 -1.39
N HIS A 30 -22.41 1.07 -1.20
CA HIS A 30 -21.41 0.56 -0.25
C HIS A 30 -19.98 0.96 -0.64
N LEU A 31 -19.63 0.81 -1.92
CA LEU A 31 -18.31 1.16 -2.45
C LEU A 31 -18.02 2.66 -2.32
N LEU A 32 -18.98 3.50 -2.64
CA LEU A 32 -18.84 4.96 -2.51
C LEU A 32 -18.75 5.39 -1.05
N ASN A 33 -19.48 4.72 -0.14
CA ASN A 33 -19.33 4.96 1.29
C ASN A 33 -17.91 4.63 1.78
N ILE A 34 -17.32 3.50 1.34
CA ILE A 34 -15.92 3.18 1.65
C ILE A 34 -15.02 4.31 1.16
N LYS A 35 -15.14 4.72 -0.12
CA LYS A 35 -14.33 5.78 -0.73
C LYS A 35 -14.36 7.08 0.06
N ASP A 36 -15.54 7.50 0.52
CA ASP A 36 -15.74 8.77 1.21
C ASP A 36 -15.21 8.75 2.66
N ASN A 37 -14.98 7.55 3.21
CA ASN A 37 -14.41 7.34 4.54
C ASN A 37 -12.92 6.95 4.54
N ILE A 38 -12.24 7.00 3.40
CA ILE A 38 -10.80 6.75 3.34
C ILE A 38 -10.02 7.92 3.95
N LYS A 39 -9.14 7.58 4.91
CA LYS A 39 -8.12 8.47 5.46
C LYS A 39 -6.77 8.16 4.84
N ASP A 40 -6.09 9.19 4.36
CA ASP A 40 -4.80 9.04 3.67
C ASP A 40 -3.64 9.19 4.64
N LEU A 41 -2.89 8.11 4.85
CA LEU A 41 -1.70 8.12 5.70
C LEU A 41 -0.51 8.86 5.08
N LEU A 42 -0.56 9.20 3.79
CA LEU A 42 0.43 10.04 3.12
C LEU A 42 0.35 11.51 3.59
N GLU A 43 -0.83 11.98 3.94
CA GLU A 43 -1.12 13.40 4.17
C GLU A 43 -0.22 14.06 5.24
N PRO A 44 0.07 13.44 6.41
CA PRO A 44 0.96 14.03 7.40
C PRO A 44 2.39 14.25 6.89
N PHE A 45 2.89 13.35 6.03
CA PHE A 45 4.24 13.45 5.46
C PHE A 45 4.28 14.51 4.35
N GLN A 46 3.32 14.47 3.44
CA GLN A 46 3.22 15.41 2.32
C GLN A 46 3.01 16.84 2.79
N SER A 47 2.27 17.04 3.86
CA SER A 47 2.00 18.35 4.47
C SER A 47 3.13 18.84 5.39
N GLY A 48 4.17 18.03 5.60
CA GLY A 48 5.32 18.42 6.43
C GLY A 48 5.08 18.34 7.94
N TYR A 49 3.98 17.73 8.39
CA TYR A 49 3.70 17.55 9.83
C TYR A 49 4.59 16.49 10.47
N TYR A 50 5.04 15.52 9.67
CA TYR A 50 6.01 14.52 10.07
C TYR A 50 7.15 14.45 9.04
N TYR A 51 8.37 14.65 9.48
CA TYR A 51 9.55 14.60 8.63
C TYR A 51 10.70 13.85 9.30
N ASN A 52 11.36 13.00 8.54
CA ASN A 52 12.59 12.33 8.92
C ASN A 52 13.61 12.49 7.79
N LYS A 53 14.82 12.93 8.11
CA LYS A 53 15.90 13.18 7.13
C LYS A 53 16.20 11.93 6.28
N ALA A 54 16.06 10.75 6.86
CA ALA A 54 16.30 9.47 6.16
C ALA A 54 15.30 9.18 5.02
N MET A 55 14.17 9.91 4.96
CA MET A 55 13.24 9.83 3.83
C MET A 55 13.84 10.40 2.52
N GLY A 56 14.91 11.20 2.61
CA GLY A 56 15.58 11.77 1.44
C GLY A 56 14.70 12.69 0.58
N GLY A 57 13.71 13.36 1.19
CA GLY A 57 12.76 14.22 0.48
C GLY A 57 11.63 13.50 -0.24
N SER A 58 11.54 12.18 -0.12
CA SER A 58 10.47 11.36 -0.70
C SER A 58 9.40 11.05 0.34
N PHE A 59 8.11 11.11 -0.07
CA PHE A 59 6.96 10.72 0.75
C PHE A 59 6.41 9.34 0.37
N SER A 60 7.07 8.62 -0.55
CA SER A 60 6.72 7.24 -0.87
C SER A 60 6.81 6.34 0.36
N ILE A 61 5.87 5.42 0.54
CA ILE A 61 5.88 4.47 1.65
C ILE A 61 7.20 3.66 1.70
N LYS A 62 7.83 3.42 0.55
CA LYS A 62 9.12 2.74 0.42
C LYS A 62 10.29 3.55 0.97
N SER A 63 10.15 4.86 1.06
CA SER A 63 11.13 5.77 1.67
C SER A 63 10.78 6.05 3.12
N VAL A 64 9.50 6.22 3.43
CA VAL A 64 8.99 6.54 4.76
C VAL A 64 9.17 5.37 5.73
N LEU A 65 8.80 4.15 5.33
CA LEU A 65 8.81 3.00 6.21
C LEU A 65 10.22 2.66 6.74
N PRO A 66 11.26 2.49 5.89
CA PRO A 66 12.62 2.25 6.38
C PRO A 66 13.24 3.46 7.09
N ALA A 67 12.78 4.67 6.84
CA ALA A 67 13.23 5.86 7.57
C ALA A 67 12.70 5.89 9.01
N ILE A 68 11.47 5.40 9.22
CA ILE A 68 10.86 5.29 10.55
C ILE A 68 11.41 4.08 11.31
N PHE A 69 11.64 2.95 10.63
CA PHE A 69 12.07 1.69 11.19
C PHE A 69 13.41 1.23 10.56
N PRO A 70 14.52 1.95 10.79
CA PRO A 70 15.79 1.66 10.11
C PRO A 70 16.40 0.31 10.53
N ASP A 71 16.08 -0.17 11.71
CA ASP A 71 16.65 -1.40 12.28
C ASP A 71 15.81 -2.66 11.97
N ASP A 72 14.71 -2.50 11.23
CA ASP A 72 13.85 -3.62 10.85
C ASP A 72 13.96 -3.90 9.33
N PRO A 73 14.79 -4.88 8.91
CA PRO A 73 14.98 -5.20 7.51
C PRO A 73 13.72 -5.79 6.86
N ALA A 74 12.79 -6.34 7.63
CA ALA A 74 11.53 -6.87 7.12
C ALA A 74 10.59 -5.76 6.62
N LEU A 75 10.79 -4.53 7.08
CA LEU A 75 10.03 -3.34 6.66
C LEU A 75 10.70 -2.57 5.50
N ASN A 76 11.66 -3.17 4.82
CA ASN A 76 12.33 -2.58 3.67
C ASN A 76 11.97 -3.33 2.40
N TYR A 77 11.24 -2.68 1.49
CA TYR A 77 10.83 -3.25 0.20
C TYR A 77 11.98 -3.74 -0.68
N LYS A 78 13.19 -3.19 -0.50
CA LYS A 78 14.40 -3.64 -1.23
C LYS A 78 14.82 -5.06 -0.88
N ASN A 79 14.40 -5.56 0.28
CA ASN A 79 14.71 -6.91 0.75
C ASN A 79 13.70 -7.97 0.25
N LEU A 80 12.64 -7.56 -0.44
CA LEU A 80 11.73 -8.48 -1.10
C LEU A 80 12.39 -9.13 -2.31
N GLU A 81 12.02 -10.36 -2.59
CA GLU A 81 12.45 -11.07 -3.79
C GLU A 81 11.55 -10.71 -4.98
N GLN A 82 12.15 -10.50 -6.15
CA GLN A 82 11.53 -10.32 -7.46
C GLN A 82 10.61 -9.08 -7.60
N ILE A 83 9.76 -8.77 -6.62
CA ILE A 83 8.73 -7.73 -6.72
C ILE A 83 8.96 -6.71 -5.60
N HIS A 84 9.30 -5.48 -5.96
CA HIS A 84 9.68 -4.40 -5.06
C HIS A 84 8.73 -3.20 -5.10
N ASN A 85 7.82 -3.18 -6.08
CA ASN A 85 6.87 -2.07 -6.27
C ASN A 85 5.62 -2.49 -7.03
N GLY A 86 4.59 -1.64 -6.97
CA GLY A 86 3.30 -1.90 -7.60
C GLY A 86 3.37 -2.00 -9.13
N GLY A 87 4.30 -1.28 -9.78
CA GLY A 87 4.49 -1.36 -11.24
C GLY A 87 5.00 -2.74 -11.66
N GLU A 88 5.96 -3.30 -10.93
CA GLU A 88 6.43 -4.67 -11.16
C GLU A 88 5.33 -5.69 -10.92
N ALA A 89 4.57 -5.54 -9.83
CA ALA A 89 3.43 -6.40 -9.52
C ALA A 89 2.37 -6.38 -10.63
N MET A 90 1.99 -5.20 -11.11
CA MET A 90 1.02 -5.04 -12.20
C MET A 90 1.53 -5.59 -13.53
N SER A 91 2.83 -5.54 -13.78
CA SER A 91 3.46 -6.05 -15.01
C SER A 91 3.57 -7.56 -15.05
N ILE A 92 3.82 -8.18 -13.88
CA ILE A 92 4.05 -9.63 -13.79
C ILE A 92 2.75 -10.42 -13.64
N PHE A 93 1.76 -9.89 -12.94
CA PHE A 93 0.52 -10.59 -12.62
C PHE A 93 -0.19 -11.17 -13.86
N PRO A 94 -0.41 -10.41 -14.95
CA PRO A 94 -1.08 -10.94 -16.15
C PRO A 94 -0.30 -12.06 -16.85
N LYS A 95 1.03 -12.11 -16.65
CA LYS A 95 1.92 -13.07 -17.32
C LYS A 95 1.99 -14.42 -16.60
N ILE A 96 1.53 -14.51 -15.36
CA ILE A 96 1.64 -15.73 -14.54
C ILE A 96 1.01 -16.93 -15.25
N LYS A 97 -0.13 -16.74 -15.90
CA LYS A 97 -0.85 -17.81 -16.61
C LYS A 97 -0.01 -18.48 -17.72
N ASP A 98 0.95 -17.77 -18.28
CA ASP A 98 1.77 -18.21 -19.41
C ASP A 98 3.15 -18.75 -18.95
N MET A 99 3.44 -18.76 -17.64
CA MET A 99 4.67 -19.27 -17.05
C MET A 99 4.62 -20.78 -16.81
N PRO A 100 5.79 -21.47 -16.73
CA PRO A 100 5.87 -22.83 -16.21
C PRO A 100 5.29 -22.93 -14.77
N LYS A 101 4.72 -24.09 -14.40
CA LYS A 101 4.03 -24.27 -13.11
C LYS A 101 4.89 -23.89 -11.89
N GLU A 102 6.14 -24.29 -11.88
CA GLU A 102 7.08 -23.99 -10.78
C GLU A 102 7.31 -22.49 -10.65
N GLU A 103 7.44 -21.79 -11.78
CA GLU A 103 7.61 -20.35 -11.83
C GLU A 103 6.31 -19.62 -11.43
N GLN A 104 5.14 -20.15 -11.79
CA GLN A 104 3.85 -19.61 -11.35
C GLN A 104 3.73 -19.60 -9.84
N GLU A 105 4.09 -20.68 -9.16
CA GLU A 105 4.00 -20.80 -7.71
C GLU A 105 4.97 -19.83 -7.01
N SER A 106 6.20 -19.76 -7.47
CA SER A 106 7.22 -18.83 -6.96
C SER A 106 6.78 -17.38 -7.14
N THR A 107 6.31 -17.02 -8.33
CA THR A 107 5.85 -15.65 -8.63
C THR A 107 4.64 -15.25 -7.81
N ARG A 108 3.68 -16.16 -7.62
CA ARG A 108 2.51 -15.93 -6.74
C ARG A 108 2.93 -15.73 -5.29
N HIS A 109 3.87 -16.53 -4.81
CA HIS A 109 4.41 -16.38 -3.45
C HIS A 109 5.04 -14.99 -3.27
N ASN A 110 5.85 -14.53 -4.22
CA ASN A 110 6.50 -13.23 -4.16
C ASN A 110 5.48 -12.06 -4.24
N LEU A 111 4.43 -12.21 -5.05
CA LEU A 111 3.31 -11.25 -5.07
C LEU A 111 2.60 -11.17 -3.73
N LEU A 112 2.33 -12.32 -3.10
CA LEU A 112 1.69 -12.36 -1.78
C LEU A 112 2.57 -11.70 -0.72
N LYS A 113 3.89 -11.92 -0.76
CA LYS A 113 4.84 -11.26 0.14
C LYS A 113 4.86 -9.74 -0.06
N TYR A 114 4.82 -9.28 -1.30
CA TYR A 114 4.70 -7.87 -1.60
C TYR A 114 3.40 -7.27 -1.03
N CYS A 115 2.25 -7.91 -1.28
CA CYS A 115 0.96 -7.46 -0.76
C CYS A 115 0.88 -7.49 0.77
N GLU A 116 1.47 -8.51 1.41
CA GLU A 116 1.58 -8.61 2.86
C GLU A 116 2.33 -7.41 3.45
N LEU A 117 3.51 -7.10 2.89
CA LEU A 117 4.28 -5.94 3.33
C LEU A 117 3.54 -4.63 3.05
N ASP A 118 2.90 -4.49 1.89
CA ASP A 118 2.18 -3.26 1.52
C ASP A 118 1.03 -2.97 2.49
N THR A 119 0.31 -3.99 2.93
CA THR A 119 -0.74 -3.86 3.95
C THR A 119 -0.15 -3.63 5.35
N TYR A 120 0.87 -4.40 5.73
CA TYR A 120 1.51 -4.28 7.04
C TYR A 120 2.22 -2.92 7.22
N ALA A 121 2.80 -2.40 6.15
CA ALA A 121 3.41 -1.07 6.14
C ALA A 121 2.43 0.03 6.57
N MET A 122 1.19 -0.02 6.12
CA MET A 122 0.16 0.94 6.53
C MET A 122 -0.15 0.85 8.03
N VAL A 123 -0.19 -0.35 8.59
CA VAL A 123 -0.37 -0.56 10.04
C VAL A 123 0.79 0.06 10.81
N LYS A 124 2.03 -0.18 10.38
CA LYS A 124 3.23 0.35 11.05
C LYS A 124 3.31 1.88 10.98
N VAL A 125 2.99 2.45 9.83
CA VAL A 125 2.92 3.91 9.68
C VAL A 125 1.83 4.51 10.56
N TRP A 126 0.66 3.89 10.62
CA TRP A 126 -0.43 4.34 11.49
C TRP A 126 -0.05 4.28 12.97
N GLU A 127 0.58 3.20 13.42
CA GLU A 127 1.07 3.04 14.80
C GLU A 127 2.05 4.16 15.17
N GLU A 128 2.99 4.48 14.28
CA GLU A 128 3.95 5.55 14.52
C GLU A 128 3.29 6.94 14.56
N LEU A 129 2.41 7.23 13.61
CA LEU A 129 1.67 8.50 13.61
C LEU A 129 0.84 8.68 14.88
N ARG A 130 0.23 7.60 15.35
CA ARG A 130 -0.51 7.60 16.62
C ARG A 130 0.42 7.85 17.81
N ARG A 131 1.56 7.17 17.87
CA ARG A 131 2.55 7.31 18.95
C ARG A 131 3.05 8.74 19.12
N VAL A 132 3.23 9.49 18.03
CA VAL A 132 3.77 10.86 18.08
C VAL A 132 2.74 11.93 18.45
N VAL A 133 1.45 11.59 18.45
CA VAL A 133 0.36 12.52 18.83
C VAL A 133 -0.28 12.20 20.20
N GLU A 134 0.00 11.04 20.75
CA GLU A 134 -0.37 10.64 22.12
C GLU A 134 0.71 11.02 23.11
#